data_cea90ec88521d5d1bff215e47226b4b5
#
_entry.id   cea90ec88521d5d1bff215e47226b4b5
#
_cell.length_a   1.000
_cell.length_b   1.000
_cell.length_c   1.000
_cell.angle_alpha   90.00
_cell.angle_beta   90.00
_cell.angle_gamma   90.00
#
_symmetry.space_group_name_H-M   'P 1'
#
loop_
_entity.id
_entity.type
_entity.pdbx_description
1 polymer ?
#
loop_
_entity_poly.entity_id
_entity_poly.type
_entity_poly.pdbx_seq_one_letter_code
_entity_poly.pdbx_strand_id
1 'polypeptide(L)'
;MTRRYVILGNGIAGQTCAEDLRKADADASIVIVAAERHPLYNRVALPRYLRGQVRREKVFMRTAEQSAAQNIEIHFETWATEVNVRDKVVHTNRGQELEYDAILVATGGRPKPPPWQGSAEVSACIGFQTLDDTDAIIEKADASQRVLVMGGSFIGYELAEGVSFRHKAQVTWIMRGPWFLRYVLDEEGGRLCHQLGEEQGVRFITSDEVQKFSRSNGRYIAETVNGEKVDFDLLTYGVGLDYYTEPVRDGLELNKGIVTDSKLRTSAPDAYAAGDIAVFYDLMVERHNQMGTWDNAEAHGRVAARNMAGAEEDFFDVPTYTTTMFGSTLAVMGVTPDVQPGLESVRTFSFEEKFYRKLFFKDDRLVGAIMIGPPKGRKKLIEIMRSRQKIERPKQELLDPTNLKDA
;
A
#
# COMPACT_ATOMS: atom_id res chain seq x y z
N MET A 1 -29.20 -23.33 -9.72
CA MET A 1 -28.00 -23.85 -8.99
C MET A 1 -27.41 -22.71 -8.18
N THR A 2 -26.98 -22.96 -6.97
CA THR A 2 -26.30 -21.98 -6.10
C THR A 2 -24.98 -21.58 -6.73
N ARG A 3 -24.76 -20.29 -6.96
CA ARG A 3 -23.51 -19.78 -7.53
C ARG A 3 -22.36 -19.84 -6.50
N ARG A 4 -21.19 -20.28 -6.93
CA ARG A 4 -20.01 -20.47 -6.07
C ARG A 4 -18.97 -19.41 -6.37
N TYR A 5 -18.62 -18.64 -5.36
CA TYR A 5 -17.58 -17.61 -5.44
C TYR A 5 -16.39 -18.01 -4.57
N VAL A 6 -15.21 -18.04 -5.15
CA VAL A 6 -13.95 -18.23 -4.41
C VAL A 6 -13.15 -16.93 -4.46
N ILE A 7 -12.66 -16.50 -3.29
CA ILE A 7 -11.88 -15.28 -3.12
C ILE A 7 -10.53 -15.64 -2.51
N LEU A 8 -9.46 -15.33 -3.20
CA LEU A 8 -8.10 -15.56 -2.71
C LEU A 8 -7.58 -14.29 -2.04
N GLY A 9 -7.54 -14.29 -0.71
CA GLY A 9 -7.08 -13.19 0.12
C GLY A 9 -8.19 -12.54 0.96
N ASN A 10 -7.94 -12.43 2.27
CA ASN A 10 -8.85 -11.84 3.27
C ASN A 10 -8.44 -10.40 3.65
N GLY A 11 -7.81 -9.66 2.72
CA GLY A 11 -7.60 -8.23 2.84
C GLY A 11 -8.87 -7.43 2.57
N ILE A 12 -8.78 -6.10 2.59
CA ILE A 12 -9.96 -5.24 2.40
C ILE A 12 -10.64 -5.48 1.06
N ALA A 13 -9.91 -5.73 -0.03
CA ALA A 13 -10.49 -6.01 -1.33
C ALA A 13 -11.33 -7.30 -1.32
N GLY A 14 -10.76 -8.40 -0.79
CA GLY A 14 -11.45 -9.69 -0.74
C GLY A 14 -12.66 -9.68 0.19
N GLN A 15 -12.52 -9.12 1.40
CA GLN A 15 -13.63 -9.05 2.35
C GLN A 15 -14.76 -8.14 1.83
N THR A 16 -14.44 -6.98 1.26
CA THR A 16 -15.46 -6.10 0.65
C THR A 16 -16.16 -6.79 -0.50
N CYS A 17 -15.43 -7.51 -1.33
CA CYS A 17 -16.03 -8.30 -2.42
C CYS A 17 -17.00 -9.36 -1.88
N ALA A 18 -16.59 -10.13 -0.88
CA ALA A 18 -17.43 -11.15 -0.27
C ALA A 18 -18.74 -10.57 0.31
N GLU A 19 -18.63 -9.46 1.05
CA GLU A 19 -19.79 -8.78 1.65
C GLU A 19 -20.75 -8.22 0.59
N ASP A 20 -20.22 -7.65 -0.50
CA ASP A 20 -21.05 -7.09 -1.58
C ASP A 20 -21.64 -8.19 -2.47
N LEU A 21 -20.92 -9.29 -2.71
CA LEU A 21 -21.48 -10.48 -3.36
C LEU A 21 -22.65 -11.07 -2.55
N ARG A 22 -22.52 -11.17 -1.22
CA ARG A 22 -23.60 -11.63 -0.34
C ARG A 22 -24.84 -10.75 -0.42
N LYS A 23 -24.67 -9.43 -0.57
CA LYS A 23 -25.80 -8.50 -0.77
C LYS A 23 -26.45 -8.67 -2.13
N ALA A 24 -25.65 -8.95 -3.16
CA ALA A 24 -26.12 -9.13 -4.53
C ALA A 24 -26.77 -10.50 -4.76
N ASP A 25 -26.29 -11.55 -4.08
CA ASP A 25 -26.76 -12.95 -4.19
C ASP A 25 -26.80 -13.57 -2.78
N ALA A 26 -28.02 -13.58 -2.22
CA ALA A 26 -28.25 -14.07 -0.85
C ALA A 26 -28.01 -15.59 -0.72
N ASP A 27 -28.15 -16.35 -1.80
CA ASP A 27 -28.08 -17.82 -1.80
C ASP A 27 -26.69 -18.34 -2.26
N ALA A 28 -25.79 -17.45 -2.66
CA ALA A 28 -24.47 -17.83 -3.16
C ALA A 28 -23.64 -18.58 -2.09
N SER A 29 -22.80 -19.51 -2.51
CA SER A 29 -21.70 -20.02 -1.72
C SER A 29 -20.50 -19.08 -1.87
N ILE A 30 -19.97 -18.54 -0.77
CA ILE A 30 -18.84 -17.61 -0.77
C ILE A 30 -17.75 -18.14 0.15
N VAL A 31 -16.58 -18.45 -0.42
CA VAL A 31 -15.41 -18.96 0.30
C VAL A 31 -14.25 -17.99 0.13
N ILE A 32 -13.65 -17.56 1.24
CA ILE A 32 -12.40 -16.79 1.27
C ILE A 32 -11.25 -17.73 1.68
N VAL A 33 -10.21 -17.78 0.88
CA VAL A 33 -8.94 -18.47 1.20
C VAL A 33 -7.97 -17.43 1.75
N ALA A 34 -7.60 -17.54 3.02
CA ALA A 34 -6.83 -16.57 3.80
C ALA A 34 -5.49 -17.15 4.26
N ALA A 35 -4.38 -16.64 3.75
CA ALA A 35 -3.05 -17.12 4.15
C ALA A 35 -2.71 -16.77 5.61
N GLU A 36 -3.23 -15.68 6.15
CA GLU A 36 -3.07 -15.28 7.53
C GLU A 36 -4.08 -15.97 8.46
N ARG A 37 -3.73 -16.07 9.74
CA ARG A 37 -4.61 -16.60 10.80
C ARG A 37 -5.61 -15.58 11.36
N HIS A 38 -5.51 -14.35 10.92
CA HIS A 38 -6.28 -13.24 11.47
C HIS A 38 -7.52 -12.92 10.62
N PRO A 39 -8.67 -12.60 11.25
CA PRO A 39 -9.77 -11.97 10.52
C PRO A 39 -9.37 -10.59 10.00
N LEU A 40 -10.23 -9.96 9.18
CA LEU A 40 -9.92 -8.66 8.58
C LEU A 40 -9.52 -7.64 9.65
N TYR A 41 -8.37 -7.04 9.43
CA TYR A 41 -7.86 -5.91 10.20
C TYR A 41 -7.46 -4.74 9.29
N ASN A 42 -7.46 -3.54 9.85
CA ASN A 42 -7.10 -2.31 9.13
C ASN A 42 -5.58 -2.16 9.03
N ARG A 43 -5.01 -2.46 7.84
CA ARG A 43 -3.57 -2.32 7.60
C ARG A 43 -3.09 -0.87 7.72
N VAL A 44 -3.94 0.11 7.41
CA VAL A 44 -3.63 1.54 7.58
C VAL A 44 -3.52 1.93 9.07
N ALA A 45 -4.07 1.11 9.97
CA ALA A 45 -3.92 1.31 11.40
C ALA A 45 -2.61 0.72 11.95
N LEU A 46 -1.88 -0.13 11.21
CA LEU A 46 -0.65 -0.76 11.69
C LEU A 46 0.45 0.25 12.05
N PRO A 47 0.74 1.30 11.23
CA PRO A 47 1.68 2.35 11.64
C PRO A 47 1.27 3.05 12.94
N ARG A 48 -0.03 3.28 13.15
CA ARG A 48 -0.54 3.87 14.38
C ARG A 48 -0.45 2.91 15.57
N TYR A 49 -0.60 1.62 15.33
CA TYR A 49 -0.37 0.58 16.33
C TYR A 49 1.12 0.49 16.67
N LEU A 50 2.01 0.52 15.70
CA LEU A 50 3.45 0.59 15.90
C LEU A 50 3.85 1.79 16.77
N ARG A 51 3.23 2.96 16.55
CA ARG A 51 3.44 4.17 17.37
C ARG A 51 2.83 4.09 18.78
N GLY A 52 2.03 3.07 19.10
CA GLY A 52 1.30 2.96 20.36
C GLY A 52 0.06 3.86 20.48
N GLN A 53 -0.40 4.45 19.37
CA GLN A 53 -1.59 5.32 19.33
C GLN A 53 -2.91 4.53 19.26
N VAL A 54 -2.84 3.29 18.81
CA VAL A 54 -3.97 2.36 18.69
C VAL A 54 -3.60 1.06 19.38
N ARG A 55 -4.50 0.47 20.16
CA ARG A 55 -4.31 -0.85 20.76
C ARG A 55 -4.49 -1.94 19.71
N ARG A 56 -3.80 -3.07 19.89
CA ARG A 56 -3.84 -4.23 18.98
C ARG A 56 -5.27 -4.68 18.64
N GLU A 57 -6.15 -4.76 19.65
CA GLU A 57 -7.53 -5.22 19.48
C GLU A 57 -8.37 -4.25 18.61
N LYS A 58 -7.95 -2.99 18.53
CA LYS A 58 -8.66 -1.95 17.75
C LYS A 58 -8.25 -1.89 16.29
N VAL A 59 -7.25 -2.69 15.86
CA VAL A 59 -6.94 -2.80 14.44
C VAL A 59 -7.91 -3.73 13.70
N PHE A 60 -8.58 -4.65 14.42
CA PHE A 60 -9.53 -5.57 13.79
C PHE A 60 -10.82 -4.85 13.36
N MET A 61 -11.28 -5.15 12.17
CA MET A 61 -12.50 -4.60 11.57
C MET A 61 -13.65 -5.59 11.57
N ARG A 62 -13.33 -6.87 11.54
CA ARG A 62 -14.29 -7.98 11.54
C ARG A 62 -13.81 -9.06 12.50
N THR A 63 -14.74 -9.87 12.97
CA THR A 63 -14.43 -11.13 13.60
C THR A 63 -14.82 -12.29 12.69
N ALA A 64 -14.30 -13.49 12.96
CA ALA A 64 -14.67 -14.68 12.20
C ALA A 64 -16.18 -14.99 12.33
N GLU A 65 -16.74 -14.77 13.52
CA GLU A 65 -18.17 -14.97 13.78
C GLU A 65 -19.05 -13.99 12.99
N GLN A 66 -18.60 -12.76 12.78
CA GLN A 66 -19.33 -11.78 11.96
C GLN A 66 -19.38 -12.19 10.49
N SER A 67 -18.30 -12.77 9.96
CA SER A 67 -18.27 -13.30 8.59
C SER A 67 -19.15 -14.55 8.47
N ALA A 68 -19.07 -15.46 9.44
CA ALA A 68 -19.90 -16.66 9.49
C ALA A 68 -21.39 -16.32 9.59
N ALA A 69 -21.76 -15.29 10.35
CA ALA A 69 -23.15 -14.81 10.47
C ALA A 69 -23.71 -14.27 9.13
N GLN A 70 -22.82 -13.89 8.20
CA GLN A 70 -23.18 -13.51 6.81
C GLN A 70 -23.10 -14.68 5.84
N ASN A 71 -22.92 -15.91 6.29
CA ASN A 71 -22.67 -17.11 5.49
C ASN A 71 -21.46 -16.92 4.53
N ILE A 72 -20.40 -16.26 4.99
CA ILE A 72 -19.11 -16.17 4.32
C ILE A 72 -18.15 -17.12 5.06
N GLU A 73 -17.73 -18.17 4.36
CA GLU A 73 -16.77 -19.14 4.87
C GLU A 73 -15.34 -18.64 4.68
N ILE A 74 -14.49 -18.70 5.73
CA ILE A 74 -13.10 -18.27 5.64
C ILE A 74 -12.19 -19.44 6.04
N HIS A 75 -11.31 -19.86 5.13
CA HIS A 75 -10.27 -20.83 5.38
C HIS A 75 -8.99 -20.13 5.78
N PHE A 76 -8.76 -19.94 7.07
CA PHE A 76 -7.54 -19.34 7.60
C PHE A 76 -6.31 -20.25 7.44
N GLU A 77 -5.12 -19.66 7.41
CA GLU A 77 -3.83 -20.34 7.21
C GLU A 77 -3.85 -21.26 5.98
N THR A 78 -4.58 -20.83 4.96
CA THR A 78 -4.78 -21.56 3.71
C THR A 78 -4.46 -20.64 2.53
N TRP A 79 -3.71 -21.16 1.57
CA TRP A 79 -3.38 -20.43 0.34
C TRP A 79 -3.52 -21.33 -0.88
N ALA A 80 -3.79 -20.71 -2.03
CA ALA A 80 -3.85 -21.43 -3.29
C ALA A 80 -2.43 -21.87 -3.70
N THR A 81 -2.29 -23.11 -4.11
CA THR A 81 -1.07 -23.64 -4.72
C THR A 81 -1.16 -23.65 -6.24
N GLU A 82 -2.39 -23.78 -6.77
CA GLU A 82 -2.71 -23.76 -8.19
C GLU A 82 -4.14 -23.24 -8.40
N VAL A 83 -4.37 -22.51 -9.48
CA VAL A 83 -5.70 -22.13 -9.96
C VAL A 83 -5.84 -22.59 -11.40
N ASN A 84 -6.61 -23.64 -11.61
CA ASN A 84 -6.97 -24.10 -12.93
C ASN A 84 -8.18 -23.27 -13.45
N VAL A 85 -7.90 -22.24 -14.23
CA VAL A 85 -8.95 -21.33 -14.73
C VAL A 85 -9.84 -21.96 -15.80
N ARG A 86 -9.37 -23.02 -16.47
CA ARG A 86 -10.16 -23.76 -17.48
C ARG A 86 -11.22 -24.62 -16.82
N ASP A 87 -10.80 -25.40 -15.81
CA ASP A 87 -11.66 -26.33 -15.10
C ASP A 87 -12.37 -25.66 -13.91
N LYS A 88 -12.03 -24.42 -13.62
CA LYS A 88 -12.57 -23.58 -12.53
C LYS A 88 -12.40 -24.24 -11.16
N VAL A 89 -11.17 -24.64 -10.84
CA VAL A 89 -10.81 -25.27 -9.56
C VAL A 89 -9.60 -24.58 -8.97
N VAL A 90 -9.64 -24.37 -7.65
CA VAL A 90 -8.50 -23.92 -6.84
C VAL A 90 -8.00 -25.08 -6.00
N HIS A 91 -6.72 -25.42 -6.13
CA HIS A 91 -6.02 -26.32 -5.22
C HIS A 91 -5.34 -25.54 -4.10
N THR A 92 -5.43 -26.04 -2.86
CA THR A 92 -4.88 -25.37 -1.70
C THR A 92 -3.72 -26.15 -1.09
N ASN A 93 -2.89 -25.47 -0.26
CA ASN A 93 -1.82 -26.08 0.52
C ASN A 93 -2.31 -27.16 1.51
N ARG A 94 -3.62 -27.24 1.78
CA ARG A 94 -4.24 -28.25 2.64
C ARG A 94 -4.84 -29.42 1.85
N GLY A 95 -4.58 -29.49 0.53
CA GLY A 95 -5.09 -30.54 -0.34
C GLY A 95 -6.61 -30.42 -0.65
N GLN A 96 -7.20 -29.27 -0.40
CA GLN A 96 -8.60 -29.01 -0.76
C GLN A 96 -8.70 -28.60 -2.23
N GLU A 97 -9.77 -29.02 -2.87
CA GLU A 97 -10.21 -28.59 -4.20
C GLU A 97 -11.48 -27.75 -4.04
N LEU A 98 -11.43 -26.49 -4.47
CA LEU A 98 -12.54 -25.56 -4.39
C LEU A 98 -13.00 -25.21 -5.81
N GLU A 99 -14.13 -25.76 -6.20
CA GLU A 99 -14.77 -25.42 -7.47
C GLU A 99 -15.43 -24.04 -7.39
N TYR A 100 -15.40 -23.27 -8.47
CA TYR A 100 -16.00 -21.95 -8.51
C TYR A 100 -16.74 -21.67 -9.82
N ASP A 101 -17.72 -20.79 -9.77
CA ASP A 101 -18.37 -20.21 -10.97
C ASP A 101 -17.71 -18.85 -11.31
N ALA A 102 -17.23 -18.09 -10.31
CA ALA A 102 -16.34 -16.95 -10.49
C ALA A 102 -15.32 -16.85 -9.35
N ILE A 103 -14.12 -16.35 -9.68
CA ILE A 103 -13.00 -16.20 -8.73
C ILE A 103 -12.50 -14.78 -8.69
N LEU A 104 -12.15 -14.30 -7.47
CA LEU A 104 -11.39 -13.06 -7.26
C LEU A 104 -10.00 -13.39 -6.70
N VAL A 105 -8.95 -12.88 -7.34
CA VAL A 105 -7.60 -12.90 -6.80
C VAL A 105 -7.31 -11.56 -6.14
N ALA A 106 -7.22 -11.54 -4.80
CA ALA A 106 -7.03 -10.35 -3.97
C ALA A 106 -5.93 -10.57 -2.91
N THR A 107 -4.87 -11.30 -3.28
CA THR A 107 -3.80 -11.73 -2.38
C THR A 107 -2.86 -10.61 -1.93
N GLY A 108 -2.96 -9.41 -2.54
CA GLY A 108 -2.10 -8.27 -2.23
C GLY A 108 -0.62 -8.54 -2.54
N GLY A 109 0.26 -7.96 -1.74
CA GLY A 109 1.70 -8.12 -1.87
C GLY A 109 2.36 -8.51 -0.54
N ARG A 110 3.58 -8.98 -0.59
CA ARG A 110 4.45 -9.26 0.55
C ARG A 110 5.77 -8.48 0.43
N PRO A 111 6.45 -8.12 1.53
CA PRO A 111 7.74 -7.47 1.46
C PRO A 111 8.73 -8.31 0.65
N LYS A 112 9.46 -7.66 -0.26
CA LYS A 112 10.57 -8.34 -0.96
C LYS A 112 11.59 -8.82 0.06
N PRO A 113 12.18 -10.03 -0.15
CA PRO A 113 13.30 -10.47 0.67
C PRO A 113 14.42 -9.43 0.64
N PRO A 114 15.12 -9.19 1.76
CA PRO A 114 16.21 -8.23 1.80
C PRO A 114 17.36 -8.68 0.89
N PRO A 115 17.79 -7.84 -0.08
CA PRO A 115 18.76 -8.24 -1.10
C PRO A 115 20.21 -8.13 -0.64
N TRP A 116 20.46 -7.70 0.60
CA TRP A 116 21.80 -7.35 1.07
C TRP A 116 22.60 -8.54 1.56
N GLN A 117 23.88 -8.56 1.27
CA GLN A 117 24.79 -9.60 1.75
C GLN A 117 24.81 -9.65 3.28
N GLY A 118 24.65 -10.83 3.85
CA GLY A 118 24.63 -11.05 5.30
C GLY A 118 23.29 -10.71 5.97
N SER A 119 22.24 -10.32 5.24
CA SER A 119 20.93 -10.04 5.83
C SER A 119 20.29 -11.25 6.50
N ALA A 120 20.52 -12.46 5.99
CA ALA A 120 20.02 -13.69 6.59
C ALA A 120 20.64 -14.00 7.97
N GLU A 121 21.79 -13.44 8.28
CA GLU A 121 22.47 -13.58 9.57
C GLU A 121 21.96 -12.58 10.62
N VAL A 122 21.17 -11.57 10.19
CA VAL A 122 20.56 -10.57 11.07
C VAL A 122 19.26 -11.17 11.62
N SER A 123 19.31 -11.71 12.83
CA SER A 123 18.14 -12.37 13.46
C SER A 123 16.94 -11.45 13.71
N ALA A 124 17.17 -10.12 13.69
CA ALA A 124 16.14 -9.09 13.84
C ALA A 124 16.04 -8.27 12.54
N CYS A 125 15.78 -8.92 11.41
CA CYS A 125 15.53 -8.30 10.10
C CYS A 125 14.07 -8.52 9.72
N ILE A 126 13.23 -7.49 9.84
CA ILE A 126 11.77 -7.62 9.74
C ILE A 126 11.22 -6.63 8.70
N GLY A 127 10.52 -7.14 7.68
CA GLY A 127 9.69 -6.35 6.79
C GLY A 127 8.41 -5.87 7.48
N PHE A 128 7.67 -4.96 6.85
CA PHE A 128 6.46 -4.41 7.43
C PHE A 128 5.29 -4.52 6.45
N GLN A 129 4.38 -5.45 6.72
CA GLN A 129 3.18 -5.66 5.91
C GLN A 129 2.01 -6.21 6.71
N THR A 130 2.25 -7.08 7.69
CA THR A 130 1.22 -7.82 8.42
C THR A 130 1.12 -7.37 9.88
N LEU A 131 0.04 -7.81 10.55
CA LEU A 131 -0.11 -7.62 11.98
C LEU A 131 0.99 -8.37 12.77
N ASP A 132 1.35 -9.58 12.32
CA ASP A 132 2.42 -10.37 12.95
C ASP A 132 3.80 -9.69 12.76
N ASP A 133 4.07 -9.08 11.59
CA ASP A 133 5.28 -8.27 11.41
C ASP A 133 5.30 -7.09 12.38
N THR A 134 4.16 -6.42 12.56
CA THR A 134 4.04 -5.29 13.46
C THR A 134 4.28 -5.70 14.92
N ASP A 135 3.68 -6.81 15.35
CA ASP A 135 3.88 -7.38 16.68
C ASP A 135 5.37 -7.70 16.91
N ALA A 136 6.03 -8.33 15.94
CA ALA A 136 7.46 -8.66 16.00
C ALA A 136 8.36 -7.43 16.04
N ILE A 137 8.06 -6.40 15.24
CA ILE A 137 8.80 -5.13 15.25
C ILE A 137 8.66 -4.45 16.62
N ILE A 138 7.45 -4.40 17.19
CA ILE A 138 7.20 -3.82 18.51
C ILE A 138 8.02 -4.52 19.58
N GLU A 139 7.95 -5.86 19.62
CA GLU A 139 8.72 -6.67 20.60
C GLU A 139 10.22 -6.41 20.51
N LYS A 140 10.76 -6.40 19.29
CA LYS A 140 12.20 -6.18 19.09
C LYS A 140 12.62 -4.75 19.33
N ALA A 141 11.81 -3.77 18.92
CA ALA A 141 12.11 -2.36 19.12
C ALA A 141 12.10 -1.97 20.61
N ASP A 142 11.21 -2.55 21.42
CA ASP A 142 11.18 -2.34 22.88
C ASP A 142 12.50 -2.78 23.58
N ALA A 143 13.21 -3.76 23.00
CA ALA A 143 14.50 -4.25 23.48
C ALA A 143 15.71 -3.57 22.81
N SER A 144 15.50 -2.69 21.83
CA SER A 144 16.56 -2.10 21.00
C SER A 144 16.88 -0.68 21.41
N GLN A 145 18.17 -0.30 21.33
CA GLN A 145 18.61 1.09 21.50
C GLN A 145 18.79 1.79 20.15
N ARG A 146 19.09 1.04 19.09
CA ARG A 146 19.37 1.54 17.74
C ARG A 146 18.60 0.74 16.72
N VAL A 147 17.86 1.43 15.92
CA VAL A 147 17.08 0.83 14.85
C VAL A 147 17.55 1.37 13.52
N LEU A 148 17.87 0.44 12.62
CA LEU A 148 18.18 0.74 11.23
C LEU A 148 16.92 0.55 10.41
N VAL A 149 16.52 1.61 9.70
CA VAL A 149 15.40 1.57 8.76
C VAL A 149 15.95 1.69 7.34
N MET A 150 15.49 0.83 6.43
CA MET A 150 15.95 0.83 5.04
C MET A 150 14.81 0.98 4.05
N GLY A 151 15.05 1.87 3.06
CA GLY A 151 14.15 2.10 1.95
C GLY A 151 13.43 3.45 1.98
N GLY A 152 13.47 4.17 0.87
CA GLY A 152 12.87 5.50 0.70
C GLY A 152 11.41 5.47 0.22
N SER A 153 10.60 4.54 0.71
CA SER A 153 9.18 4.36 0.40
C SER A 153 8.27 4.84 1.53
N PHE A 154 6.95 4.83 1.29
CA PHE A 154 5.96 5.06 2.36
C PHE A 154 6.16 4.11 3.55
N ILE A 155 6.46 2.84 3.30
CA ILE A 155 6.73 1.85 4.36
C ILE A 155 7.98 2.22 5.16
N GLY A 156 9.07 2.63 4.49
CA GLY A 156 10.29 3.07 5.17
C GLY A 156 10.04 4.27 6.10
N TYR A 157 9.23 5.22 5.63
CA TYR A 157 8.79 6.35 6.43
C TYR A 157 7.95 5.91 7.65
N GLU A 158 6.93 5.08 7.44
CA GLU A 158 6.05 4.60 8.52
C GLU A 158 6.81 3.84 9.60
N LEU A 159 7.83 3.08 9.20
CA LEU A 159 8.75 2.41 10.10
C LEU A 159 9.61 3.40 10.89
N ALA A 160 10.26 4.36 10.20
CA ALA A 160 11.13 5.35 10.84
C ALA A 160 10.36 6.18 11.87
N GLU A 161 9.18 6.70 11.50
CA GLU A 161 8.33 7.44 12.41
C GLU A 161 7.76 6.55 13.52
N GLY A 162 7.27 5.35 13.17
CA GLY A 162 6.66 4.44 14.12
C GLY A 162 7.59 4.08 15.28
N VAL A 163 8.82 3.72 14.93
CA VAL A 163 9.82 3.34 15.92
C VAL A 163 10.33 4.55 16.71
N SER A 164 10.63 5.70 16.06
CA SER A 164 11.12 6.88 16.76
C SER A 164 10.11 7.43 17.78
N PHE A 165 8.83 7.36 17.47
CA PHE A 165 7.76 7.89 18.34
C PHE A 165 7.55 7.03 19.59
N ARG A 166 7.59 5.69 19.47
CA ARG A 166 7.28 4.77 20.56
C ARG A 166 8.47 4.48 21.46
N HIS A 167 9.64 4.23 20.88
CA HIS A 167 10.67 3.45 21.55
C HIS A 167 11.88 4.25 22.02
N LYS A 168 11.93 5.57 21.81
CA LYS A 168 13.13 6.42 22.13
C LYS A 168 14.44 5.83 21.59
N ALA A 169 14.36 4.86 20.68
CA ALA A 169 15.54 4.29 20.02
C ALA A 169 16.13 5.33 19.07
N GLN A 170 17.45 5.30 18.92
CA GLN A 170 18.10 6.05 17.86
C GLN A 170 17.76 5.42 16.52
N VAL A 171 17.05 6.16 15.68
CA VAL A 171 16.67 5.70 14.34
C VAL A 171 17.65 6.25 13.32
N THR A 172 18.30 5.36 12.58
CA THR A 172 19.03 5.70 11.35
C THR A 172 18.24 5.19 10.16
N TRP A 173 17.93 6.08 9.22
CA TRP A 173 17.17 5.75 8.04
C TRP A 173 18.01 5.91 6.77
N ILE A 174 18.30 4.77 6.10
CA ILE A 174 19.14 4.71 4.89
C ILE A 174 18.26 4.59 3.65
N MET A 175 18.57 5.40 2.62
CA MET A 175 17.88 5.35 1.34
C MET A 175 18.79 5.68 0.16
N ARG A 176 18.55 5.00 -0.98
CA ARG A 176 19.30 5.21 -2.24
C ARG A 176 19.04 6.55 -2.91
N GLY A 177 17.92 7.18 -2.61
CA GLY A 177 17.58 8.49 -3.13
C GLY A 177 18.13 9.61 -2.28
N PRO A 178 18.20 10.84 -2.84
CA PRO A 178 18.59 12.04 -2.08
C PRO A 178 17.55 12.43 -1.03
N TRP A 179 16.31 11.96 -1.18
CA TRP A 179 15.21 12.08 -0.22
C TRP A 179 14.24 10.91 -0.38
N PHE A 180 13.33 10.75 0.60
CA PHE A 180 12.30 9.73 0.55
C PHE A 180 11.25 10.10 -0.53
N LEU A 181 10.61 9.09 -1.13
CA LEU A 181 9.66 9.28 -2.24
C LEU A 181 10.23 10.11 -3.42
N ARG A 182 11.50 9.92 -3.75
CA ARG A 182 12.23 10.67 -4.78
C ARG A 182 11.59 10.71 -6.17
N TYR A 183 10.68 9.80 -6.46
CA TYR A 183 9.94 9.78 -7.72
C TYR A 183 8.60 10.52 -7.65
N VAL A 184 8.12 10.80 -6.42
CA VAL A 184 6.86 11.51 -6.12
C VAL A 184 7.16 12.96 -5.78
N LEU A 185 8.09 13.18 -4.84
CA LEU A 185 8.50 14.48 -4.33
C LEU A 185 9.65 15.07 -5.16
N ASP A 186 9.64 16.39 -5.33
CA ASP A 186 10.81 17.15 -5.76
C ASP A 186 11.74 17.49 -4.56
N GLU A 187 12.80 18.25 -4.84
CA GLU A 187 13.82 18.59 -3.83
C GLU A 187 13.22 19.31 -2.62
N GLU A 188 12.35 20.30 -2.84
CA GLU A 188 11.78 21.10 -1.74
C GLU A 188 10.87 20.25 -0.87
N GLY A 189 10.00 19.42 -1.49
CA GLY A 189 9.15 18.48 -0.75
C GLY A 189 9.97 17.46 0.03
N GLY A 190 11.02 16.92 -0.59
CA GLY A 190 11.95 15.97 0.04
C GLY A 190 12.72 16.57 1.21
N ARG A 191 13.27 17.77 1.05
CA ARG A 191 13.99 18.50 2.10
C ARG A 191 13.09 18.84 3.29
N LEU A 192 11.84 19.23 3.03
CA LEU A 192 10.88 19.48 4.11
C LEU A 192 10.59 18.21 4.91
N CYS A 193 10.49 17.06 4.25
CA CYS A 193 10.31 15.78 4.93
C CYS A 193 11.53 15.41 5.80
N HIS A 194 12.76 15.67 5.32
CA HIS A 194 13.98 15.46 6.12
C HIS A 194 13.99 16.36 7.34
N GLN A 195 13.72 17.65 7.18
CA GLN A 195 13.64 18.59 8.29
C GLN A 195 12.68 18.11 9.38
N LEU A 196 11.47 17.66 8.99
CA LEU A 196 10.49 17.14 9.94
C LEU A 196 10.99 15.88 10.68
N GLY A 197 11.68 14.99 9.99
CA GLY A 197 12.24 13.78 10.59
C GLY A 197 13.43 14.06 11.50
N GLU A 198 14.35 14.96 11.11
CA GLU A 198 15.50 15.37 11.90
C GLU A 198 15.07 16.05 13.20
N GLU A 199 14.03 16.88 13.17
CA GLU A 199 13.42 17.48 14.37
C GLU A 199 12.85 16.43 15.34
N GLN A 200 12.53 15.22 14.85
CA GLN A 200 12.13 14.07 15.66
C GLN A 200 13.28 13.12 16.02
N GLY A 201 14.53 13.52 15.72
CA GLY A 201 15.74 12.78 16.07
C GLY A 201 16.06 11.62 15.10
N VAL A 202 15.48 11.58 13.92
CA VAL A 202 15.83 10.61 12.88
C VAL A 202 17.12 11.05 12.19
N ARG A 203 18.12 10.16 12.14
CA ARG A 203 19.33 10.35 11.35
C ARG A 203 19.11 9.83 9.94
N PHE A 204 19.35 10.65 8.94
CA PHE A 204 19.26 10.26 7.53
C PHE A 204 20.63 9.93 6.94
N ILE A 205 20.71 8.85 6.18
CA ILE A 205 21.78 8.54 5.25
C ILE A 205 21.15 8.41 3.88
N THR A 206 21.41 9.37 3.01
CA THR A 206 20.79 9.50 1.69
C THR A 206 21.80 9.31 0.58
N SER A 207 21.32 9.00 -0.64
CA SER A 207 22.19 8.74 -1.80
C SER A 207 23.22 7.63 -1.53
N ASP A 208 22.86 6.70 -0.66
CA ASP A 208 23.69 5.56 -0.27
C ASP A 208 22.85 4.30 -0.09
N GLU A 209 23.50 3.15 -0.07
CA GLU A 209 22.83 1.88 0.18
C GLU A 209 23.75 0.95 0.98
N VAL A 210 23.15 0.01 1.71
CA VAL A 210 23.93 -0.99 2.43
C VAL A 210 24.52 -1.98 1.43
N GLN A 211 25.83 -2.20 1.53
CA GLN A 211 26.56 -3.19 0.76
C GLN A 211 26.48 -4.56 1.46
N LYS A 212 26.78 -4.59 2.76
CA LYS A 212 26.78 -5.84 3.54
C LYS A 212 26.48 -5.60 5.02
N PHE A 213 26.03 -6.66 5.65
CA PHE A 213 25.92 -6.76 7.10
C PHE A 213 27.04 -7.66 7.66
N SER A 214 27.46 -7.32 8.86
CA SER A 214 28.46 -8.09 9.65
C SER A 214 28.12 -8.02 11.13
N ARG A 215 28.86 -8.78 11.95
CA ARG A 215 28.73 -8.74 13.41
C ARG A 215 30.08 -8.48 14.04
N SER A 216 30.14 -7.51 14.96
CA SER A 216 31.34 -7.18 15.72
C SER A 216 30.97 -6.83 17.16
N ASN A 217 31.71 -7.38 18.12
CA ASN A 217 31.50 -7.15 19.56
C ASN A 217 30.03 -7.37 20.01
N GLY A 218 29.37 -8.39 19.45
CA GLY A 218 27.99 -8.73 19.78
C GLY A 218 26.91 -7.89 19.09
N ARG A 219 27.30 -6.89 18.29
CA ARG A 219 26.40 -5.97 17.57
C ARG A 219 26.38 -6.24 16.07
N TYR A 220 25.26 -5.94 15.42
CA TYR A 220 25.18 -5.89 13.96
C TYR A 220 25.75 -4.58 13.45
N ILE A 221 26.43 -4.63 12.32
CA ILE A 221 27.00 -3.49 11.61
C ILE A 221 26.55 -3.55 10.16
N ALA A 222 25.92 -2.47 9.68
CA ALA A 222 25.68 -2.22 8.28
C ALA A 222 26.84 -1.39 7.72
N GLU A 223 27.49 -1.89 6.67
CA GLU A 223 28.49 -1.13 5.92
C GLU A 223 27.88 -0.69 4.61
N THR A 224 27.91 0.62 4.33
CA THR A 224 27.33 1.20 3.13
C THR A 224 28.33 1.17 1.97
N VAL A 225 27.85 1.39 0.75
CA VAL A 225 28.68 1.49 -0.46
C VAL A 225 29.70 2.63 -0.34
N ASN A 226 29.33 3.74 0.31
CA ASN A 226 30.21 4.89 0.54
C ASN A 226 31.16 4.69 1.75
N GLY A 227 31.12 3.51 2.39
CA GLY A 227 32.04 3.13 3.48
C GLY A 227 31.57 3.58 4.87
N GLU A 228 30.38 4.10 5.02
CA GLU A 228 29.83 4.43 6.34
C GLU A 228 29.46 3.14 7.09
N LYS A 229 29.68 3.13 8.41
CA LYS A 229 29.36 2.00 9.29
C LYS A 229 28.33 2.41 10.31
N VAL A 230 27.21 1.70 10.32
CA VAL A 230 26.09 1.92 11.23
C VAL A 230 25.90 0.69 12.09
N ASP A 231 26.05 0.81 13.39
CA ASP A 231 25.71 -0.26 14.32
C ASP A 231 24.22 -0.21 14.69
N PHE A 232 23.59 -1.36 14.82
CA PHE A 232 22.17 -1.48 15.09
C PHE A 232 21.83 -2.76 15.86
N ASP A 233 20.64 -2.76 16.46
CA ASP A 233 20.09 -3.88 17.22
C ASP A 233 18.89 -4.51 16.45
N LEU A 234 18.10 -3.68 15.73
CA LEU A 234 16.97 -4.07 14.90
C LEU A 234 17.10 -3.47 13.49
N LEU A 235 16.85 -4.28 12.48
CA LEU A 235 16.73 -3.87 11.08
C LEU A 235 15.26 -4.00 10.65
N THR A 236 14.67 -2.91 10.18
CA THR A 236 13.35 -2.90 9.52
C THR A 236 13.47 -2.32 8.12
N TYR A 237 12.61 -2.77 7.18
CA TYR A 237 12.77 -2.35 5.80
C TYR A 237 11.47 -2.28 5.01
N GLY A 238 11.46 -1.35 4.04
CA GLY A 238 10.39 -1.18 3.06
C GLY A 238 10.96 -0.94 1.67
N VAL A 239 11.40 -2.02 0.99
CA VAL A 239 12.12 -1.96 -0.31
C VAL A 239 11.28 -2.45 -1.49
N GLY A 240 9.98 -2.45 -1.33
CA GLY A 240 9.00 -2.87 -2.33
C GLY A 240 8.32 -4.18 -1.98
N LEU A 241 7.36 -4.55 -2.83
CA LEU A 241 6.54 -5.74 -2.66
C LEU A 241 6.77 -6.73 -3.80
N ASP A 242 6.68 -8.01 -3.48
CA ASP A 242 6.47 -9.09 -4.42
C ASP A 242 5.01 -9.52 -4.39
N TYR A 243 4.48 -9.90 -5.53
CA TYR A 243 3.10 -10.34 -5.69
C TYR A 243 3.06 -11.84 -5.92
N TYR A 244 2.21 -12.53 -5.16
CA TYR A 244 2.10 -13.98 -5.24
C TYR A 244 1.23 -14.38 -6.44
N THR A 245 1.85 -14.49 -7.61
CA THR A 245 1.21 -14.83 -8.89
C THR A 245 1.45 -16.27 -9.33
N GLU A 246 2.29 -17.03 -8.64
CA GLU A 246 2.63 -18.41 -9.00
C GLU A 246 1.42 -19.32 -9.22
N PRO A 247 0.36 -19.27 -8.37
CA PRO A 247 -0.79 -20.16 -8.54
C PRO A 247 -1.63 -19.90 -9.80
N VAL A 248 -1.51 -18.71 -10.38
CA VAL A 248 -2.31 -18.28 -11.56
C VAL A 248 -1.46 -18.11 -12.81
N ARG A 249 -0.16 -18.44 -12.75
CA ARG A 249 0.82 -18.15 -13.82
C ARG A 249 0.43 -18.74 -15.17
N ASP A 250 -0.08 -19.96 -15.17
CA ASP A 250 -0.35 -20.68 -16.41
C ASP A 250 -1.73 -20.37 -17.00
N GLY A 251 -2.50 -19.48 -16.38
CA GLY A 251 -3.87 -19.20 -16.79
C GLY A 251 -4.22 -17.73 -16.99
N LEU A 252 -3.42 -16.80 -16.45
CA LEU A 252 -3.70 -15.37 -16.49
C LEU A 252 -2.55 -14.58 -17.10
N GLU A 253 -2.87 -13.44 -17.72
CA GLU A 253 -1.87 -12.48 -18.16
C GLU A 253 -1.25 -11.75 -16.95
N LEU A 254 0.09 -11.73 -16.90
CA LEU A 254 0.86 -11.17 -15.79
C LEU A 254 1.81 -10.06 -16.25
N ASN A 255 1.85 -8.99 -15.45
CA ASN A 255 2.85 -7.91 -15.55
C ASN A 255 3.15 -7.39 -14.13
N LYS A 256 4.15 -7.96 -13.46
CA LYS A 256 4.41 -7.85 -12.01
C LYS A 256 3.26 -8.37 -11.14
N GLY A 257 2.04 -8.01 -11.43
CA GLY A 257 0.79 -8.53 -10.87
C GLY A 257 -0.09 -9.11 -11.97
N ILE A 258 -1.39 -9.22 -11.72
CA ILE A 258 -2.38 -9.77 -12.66
C ILE A 258 -2.96 -8.63 -13.49
N VAL A 259 -2.84 -8.73 -14.81
CA VAL A 259 -3.38 -7.72 -15.73
C VAL A 259 -4.91 -7.81 -15.77
N THR A 260 -5.58 -6.66 -15.63
CA THR A 260 -7.04 -6.56 -15.74
C THR A 260 -7.46 -5.39 -16.63
N ASP A 261 -8.67 -5.48 -17.18
CA ASP A 261 -9.32 -4.35 -17.82
C ASP A 261 -9.84 -3.33 -16.77
N SER A 262 -10.55 -2.30 -17.24
CA SER A 262 -11.17 -1.28 -16.37
C SER A 262 -12.31 -1.84 -15.49
N LYS A 263 -12.81 -3.03 -15.80
CA LYS A 263 -13.84 -3.73 -15.02
C LYS A 263 -13.25 -4.75 -14.05
N LEU A 264 -11.93 -4.74 -13.88
CA LEU A 264 -11.16 -5.67 -13.04
C LEU A 264 -11.24 -7.14 -13.49
N ARG A 265 -11.62 -7.40 -14.77
CA ARG A 265 -11.62 -8.73 -15.37
C ARG A 265 -10.21 -9.07 -15.84
N THR A 266 -9.80 -10.29 -15.61
CA THR A 266 -8.52 -10.82 -16.08
C THR A 266 -8.65 -11.33 -17.54
N SER A 267 -7.57 -11.91 -18.07
CA SER A 267 -7.57 -12.55 -19.39
C SER A 267 -8.40 -13.83 -19.46
N ALA A 268 -8.80 -14.43 -18.32
CA ALA A 268 -9.66 -15.61 -18.27
C ALA A 268 -11.12 -15.25 -17.93
N PRO A 269 -12.11 -15.96 -18.52
CA PRO A 269 -13.51 -15.76 -18.18
C PRO A 269 -13.78 -16.01 -16.69
N ASP A 270 -14.70 -15.21 -16.12
CA ASP A 270 -15.14 -15.33 -14.72
C ASP A 270 -14.01 -15.24 -13.67
N ALA A 271 -12.83 -14.74 -14.07
CA ALA A 271 -11.70 -14.51 -13.19
C ALA A 271 -11.38 -13.01 -13.09
N TYR A 272 -11.28 -12.52 -11.87
CA TYR A 272 -11.08 -11.10 -11.52
C TYR A 272 -9.85 -10.92 -10.64
N ALA A 273 -9.26 -9.71 -10.63
CA ALA A 273 -8.23 -9.38 -9.67
C ALA A 273 -8.48 -7.99 -9.06
N ALA A 274 -8.17 -7.81 -7.77
CA ALA A 274 -8.45 -6.60 -7.02
C ALA A 274 -7.35 -6.28 -5.98
N GLY A 275 -7.20 -4.99 -5.66
CA GLY A 275 -6.19 -4.50 -4.73
C GLY A 275 -4.79 -4.51 -5.32
N ASP A 276 -3.77 -4.61 -4.48
CA ASP A 276 -2.36 -4.39 -4.85
C ASP A 276 -1.83 -5.36 -5.91
N ILE A 277 -2.42 -6.57 -6.02
CA ILE A 277 -2.03 -7.56 -7.02
C ILE A 277 -2.50 -7.20 -8.43
N ALA A 278 -3.56 -6.39 -8.54
CA ALA A 278 -4.14 -6.03 -9.83
C ALA A 278 -3.32 -4.94 -10.56
N VAL A 279 -2.96 -5.22 -11.80
CA VAL A 279 -2.44 -4.25 -12.76
C VAL A 279 -3.60 -3.85 -13.67
N PHE A 280 -4.42 -2.92 -13.17
CA PHE A 280 -5.70 -2.57 -13.78
C PHE A 280 -5.57 -1.48 -14.84
N TYR A 281 -6.48 -1.48 -15.83
CA TYR A 281 -6.56 -0.38 -16.78
C TYR A 281 -7.20 0.84 -16.10
N ASP A 282 -6.37 1.83 -15.81
CA ASP A 282 -6.76 3.05 -15.10
C ASP A 282 -7.27 4.11 -16.08
N LEU A 283 -8.56 4.44 -15.98
CA LEU A 283 -9.23 5.42 -16.83
C LEU A 283 -8.76 6.86 -16.60
N MET A 284 -8.07 7.13 -15.49
CA MET A 284 -7.53 8.47 -15.19
C MET A 284 -6.23 8.72 -15.97
N VAL A 285 -5.38 7.71 -16.10
CA VAL A 285 -4.11 7.77 -16.82
C VAL A 285 -4.15 7.12 -18.20
N GLU A 286 -5.26 6.45 -18.55
CA GLU A 286 -5.52 5.78 -19.82
C GLU A 286 -4.46 4.71 -20.16
N ARG A 287 -4.02 3.98 -19.14
CA ARG A 287 -3.06 2.87 -19.25
C ARG A 287 -3.14 1.95 -18.05
N HIS A 288 -2.47 0.80 -18.13
CA HIS A 288 -2.34 -0.07 -16.95
C HIS A 288 -1.54 0.60 -15.85
N ASN A 289 -2.07 0.53 -14.64
CA ASN A 289 -1.54 1.07 -13.40
C ASN A 289 -1.62 0.03 -12.28
N GLN A 290 -0.79 0.17 -11.27
CA GLN A 290 -0.83 -0.67 -10.07
C GLN A 290 -0.75 0.24 -8.85
N MET A 291 -1.72 0.12 -7.95
CA MET A 291 -1.85 1.03 -6.81
C MET A 291 -2.15 0.29 -5.53
N GLY A 292 -1.19 0.36 -4.59
CA GLY A 292 -1.27 -0.27 -3.28
C GLY A 292 -1.80 0.68 -2.21
N THR A 293 -3.06 1.14 -2.31
CA THR A 293 -3.71 1.93 -1.26
C THR A 293 -4.96 1.23 -0.77
N TRP A 294 -5.30 1.47 0.49
CA TRP A 294 -6.48 0.87 1.14
C TRP A 294 -7.78 1.22 0.42
N ASP A 295 -7.98 2.51 0.15
CA ASP A 295 -9.22 3.00 -0.48
C ASP A 295 -9.39 2.42 -1.90
N ASN A 296 -8.29 2.34 -2.66
CA ASN A 296 -8.29 1.72 -3.99
C ASN A 296 -8.63 0.22 -3.91
N ALA A 297 -8.02 -0.51 -2.97
CA ALA A 297 -8.28 -1.93 -2.79
C ALA A 297 -9.73 -2.20 -2.37
N GLU A 298 -10.31 -1.39 -1.49
CA GLU A 298 -11.72 -1.47 -1.09
C GLU A 298 -12.64 -1.21 -2.28
N ALA A 299 -12.38 -0.15 -3.05
CA ALA A 299 -13.17 0.20 -4.21
C ALA A 299 -13.07 -0.85 -5.32
N HIS A 300 -11.87 -1.44 -5.55
CA HIS A 300 -11.70 -2.59 -6.43
C HIS A 300 -12.55 -3.78 -5.98
N GLY A 301 -12.59 -4.11 -4.69
CA GLY A 301 -13.43 -5.18 -4.15
C GLY A 301 -14.91 -4.98 -4.45
N ARG A 302 -15.42 -3.74 -4.34
CA ARG A 302 -16.82 -3.39 -4.65
C ARG A 302 -17.15 -3.56 -6.13
N VAL A 303 -16.30 -3.03 -7.02
CA VAL A 303 -16.51 -3.12 -8.47
C VAL A 303 -16.40 -4.56 -8.93
N ALA A 304 -15.38 -5.30 -8.44
CA ALA A 304 -15.22 -6.72 -8.75
C ALA A 304 -16.46 -7.53 -8.33
N ALA A 305 -17.00 -7.30 -7.12
CA ALA A 305 -18.21 -7.99 -6.65
C ALA A 305 -19.40 -7.78 -7.59
N ARG A 306 -19.66 -6.52 -7.96
CA ARG A 306 -20.77 -6.21 -8.88
C ARG A 306 -20.59 -6.86 -10.25
N ASN A 307 -19.36 -6.83 -10.79
CA ASN A 307 -19.05 -7.43 -12.07
C ASN A 307 -19.08 -8.97 -12.01
N MET A 308 -18.62 -9.58 -10.93
CA MET A 308 -18.78 -11.02 -10.67
C MET A 308 -20.26 -11.41 -10.56
N ALA A 309 -21.13 -10.54 -10.06
CA ALA A 309 -22.57 -10.75 -10.01
C ALA A 309 -23.29 -10.48 -11.36
N GLY A 310 -22.57 -10.05 -12.39
CA GLY A 310 -23.08 -9.85 -13.75
C GLY A 310 -23.26 -8.39 -14.18
N ALA A 311 -22.76 -7.42 -13.41
CA ALA A 311 -22.69 -6.03 -13.86
C ALA A 311 -21.55 -5.82 -14.89
N GLU A 312 -21.53 -4.65 -15.51
CA GLU A 312 -20.54 -4.21 -16.50
C GLU A 312 -19.97 -2.82 -16.10
N GLU A 313 -19.54 -2.70 -14.84
CA GLU A 313 -19.11 -1.42 -14.27
C GLU A 313 -17.60 -1.21 -14.45
N ASP A 314 -17.23 -0.05 -15.00
CA ASP A 314 -15.83 0.38 -15.05
C ASP A 314 -15.39 0.95 -13.70
N PHE A 315 -14.19 0.58 -13.27
CA PHE A 315 -13.56 1.20 -12.11
C PHE A 315 -13.02 2.59 -12.46
N PHE A 316 -13.42 3.58 -11.68
CA PHE A 316 -12.86 4.92 -11.74
C PHE A 316 -12.82 5.55 -10.34
N ASP A 317 -11.64 5.91 -9.88
CA ASP A 317 -11.48 6.74 -8.67
C ASP A 317 -10.23 7.61 -8.78
N VAL A 318 -10.13 8.62 -7.89
CA VAL A 318 -8.92 9.41 -7.67
C VAL A 318 -8.15 8.77 -6.54
N PRO A 319 -7.04 8.08 -6.84
CA PRO A 319 -6.26 7.42 -5.81
C PRO A 319 -5.76 8.43 -4.79
N THR A 320 -5.86 8.09 -3.52
CA THR A 320 -5.49 8.99 -2.43
C THR A 320 -4.73 8.23 -1.35
N TYR A 321 -3.56 8.74 -0.99
CA TYR A 321 -2.81 8.31 0.17
C TYR A 321 -2.67 9.49 1.14
N THR A 322 -3.09 9.33 2.39
CA THR A 322 -2.95 10.37 3.40
C THR A 322 -2.48 9.76 4.71
N THR A 323 -1.40 10.29 5.25
CA THR A 323 -0.82 9.85 6.52
C THR A 323 -0.35 11.02 7.37
N THR A 324 -0.16 10.78 8.66
CA THR A 324 0.62 11.68 9.52
C THR A 324 2.09 11.47 9.26
N MET A 325 2.90 12.49 9.16
CA MET A 325 4.33 12.42 8.91
C MET A 325 5.08 13.33 9.87
N PHE A 326 5.80 12.73 10.84
CA PHE A 326 6.59 13.45 11.84
C PHE A 326 5.84 14.64 12.47
N GLY A 327 4.58 14.40 12.90
CA GLY A 327 3.72 15.43 13.47
C GLY A 327 3.02 16.35 12.45
N SER A 328 3.30 16.18 11.15
CA SER A 328 2.65 16.88 10.05
C SER A 328 1.67 15.94 9.30
N THR A 329 1.16 16.36 8.15
CA THR A 329 0.34 15.52 7.26
C THR A 329 1.03 15.44 5.91
N LEU A 330 1.09 14.25 5.33
CA LEU A 330 1.41 14.03 3.92
C LEU A 330 0.16 13.52 3.23
N ALA A 331 -0.25 14.18 2.14
CA ALA A 331 -1.30 13.71 1.25
C ALA A 331 -0.79 13.67 -0.19
N VAL A 332 -0.94 12.53 -0.84
CA VAL A 332 -0.64 12.30 -2.25
C VAL A 332 -1.93 11.86 -2.92
N MET A 333 -2.32 12.53 -4.00
CA MET A 333 -3.63 12.34 -4.64
C MET A 333 -3.48 12.31 -6.15
N GLY A 334 -4.24 11.44 -6.80
CA GLY A 334 -4.29 11.34 -8.26
C GLY A 334 -2.97 10.89 -8.89
N VAL A 335 -2.68 11.44 -10.04
CA VAL A 335 -1.51 11.10 -10.87
C VAL A 335 -0.31 11.92 -10.45
N THR A 336 0.77 11.27 -10.08
CA THR A 336 2.03 11.87 -9.65
C THR A 336 3.18 11.52 -10.63
N PRO A 337 4.35 12.18 -10.55
CA PRO A 337 5.44 11.99 -11.52
C PRO A 337 5.98 10.56 -11.64
N ASP A 338 5.85 9.73 -10.60
CA ASP A 338 6.21 8.30 -10.63
C ASP A 338 5.26 7.48 -11.50
N VAL A 339 3.98 7.88 -11.55
CA VAL A 339 2.97 7.28 -12.42
C VAL A 339 3.08 7.86 -13.82
N GLN A 340 3.15 9.17 -13.98
CA GLN A 340 3.27 9.84 -15.28
C GLN A 340 4.32 10.96 -15.23
N PRO A 341 5.52 10.74 -15.77
CA PRO A 341 6.54 11.78 -15.88
C PRO A 341 6.12 12.93 -16.82
N GLY A 342 6.70 14.12 -16.58
CA GLY A 342 6.56 15.27 -17.49
C GLY A 342 5.22 16.03 -17.36
N LEU A 343 4.46 15.83 -16.30
CA LEU A 343 3.26 16.63 -16.03
C LEU A 343 3.62 18.10 -15.81
N GLU A 344 2.79 18.99 -16.35
CA GLU A 344 2.83 20.40 -15.96
C GLU A 344 2.51 20.54 -14.48
N SER A 345 3.18 21.44 -13.77
CA SER A 345 2.92 21.60 -12.32
C SER A 345 3.09 23.04 -11.85
N VAL A 346 2.35 23.37 -10.79
CA VAL A 346 2.52 24.60 -10.00
C VAL A 346 2.76 24.21 -8.55
N ARG A 347 3.54 25.02 -7.81
CA ARG A 347 3.83 24.72 -6.40
C ARG A 347 3.97 25.97 -5.55
N THR A 348 3.78 25.78 -4.25
CA THR A 348 4.12 26.74 -3.19
C THR A 348 4.61 25.99 -1.96
N PHE A 349 5.54 26.54 -1.21
CA PHE A 349 6.08 25.94 -0.01
C PHE A 349 6.72 26.98 0.93
N SER A 350 6.85 26.59 2.21
CA SER A 350 7.64 27.30 3.20
C SER A 350 8.27 26.30 4.17
N PHE A 351 9.58 26.37 4.33
CA PHE A 351 10.31 25.59 5.34
C PHE A 351 10.03 26.09 6.75
N GLU A 352 9.86 27.41 6.94
CA GLU A 352 9.56 28.01 8.23
C GLU A 352 8.16 27.62 8.72
N GLU A 353 7.13 27.74 7.85
CA GLU A 353 5.75 27.37 8.17
C GLU A 353 5.49 25.86 7.99
N LYS A 354 6.47 25.10 7.54
CA LYS A 354 6.42 23.64 7.35
C LYS A 354 5.27 23.18 6.48
N PHE A 355 5.09 23.82 5.34
CA PHE A 355 4.14 23.38 4.36
C PHE A 355 4.72 23.29 2.95
N TYR A 356 4.12 22.40 2.15
CA TYR A 356 4.39 22.21 0.74
C TYR A 356 3.10 21.83 0.04
N ARG A 357 2.85 22.42 -1.12
CA ARG A 357 1.73 22.09 -1.99
C ARG A 357 2.19 22.10 -3.43
N LYS A 358 1.90 21.02 -4.17
CA LYS A 358 2.17 20.90 -5.60
C LYS A 358 0.97 20.30 -6.29
N LEU A 359 0.57 20.88 -7.40
CA LEU A 359 -0.55 20.43 -8.22
C LEU A 359 -0.04 20.05 -9.59
N PHE A 360 -0.56 18.95 -10.17
CA PHE A 360 -0.16 18.42 -11.46
C PHE A 360 -1.30 18.48 -12.45
N PHE A 361 -0.96 18.84 -13.69
CA PHE A 361 -1.94 19.05 -14.76
C PHE A 361 -1.55 18.28 -16.01
N LYS A 362 -2.60 17.79 -16.72
CA LYS A 362 -2.52 17.21 -18.06
C LYS A 362 -3.66 17.78 -18.89
N ASP A 363 -3.37 18.33 -20.07
CA ASP A 363 -4.37 18.91 -20.99
C ASP A 363 -5.31 19.94 -20.29
N ASP A 364 -4.73 20.81 -19.46
CA ASP A 364 -5.41 21.80 -18.60
C ASP A 364 -6.34 21.22 -17.54
N ARG A 365 -6.32 19.93 -17.27
CA ARG A 365 -7.07 19.29 -16.18
C ARG A 365 -6.17 19.04 -14.99
N LEU A 366 -6.70 19.28 -13.79
CA LEU A 366 -6.03 18.87 -12.55
C LEU A 366 -6.08 17.34 -12.45
N VAL A 367 -4.92 16.70 -12.46
CA VAL A 367 -4.81 15.23 -12.41
C VAL A 367 -4.16 14.70 -11.14
N GLY A 368 -3.40 15.52 -10.41
CA GLY A 368 -2.75 15.08 -9.18
C GLY A 368 -2.38 16.22 -8.26
N ALA A 369 -2.13 15.89 -7.00
CA ALA A 369 -1.67 16.85 -5.99
C ALA A 369 -0.83 16.17 -4.91
N ILE A 370 0.14 16.91 -4.38
CA ILE A 370 0.91 16.55 -3.20
C ILE A 370 0.80 17.69 -2.20
N MET A 371 0.54 17.34 -0.94
CA MET A 371 0.46 18.29 0.16
C MET A 371 1.25 17.77 1.37
N ILE A 372 2.11 18.63 1.94
CA ILE A 372 2.73 18.41 3.24
C ILE A 372 2.27 19.59 4.13
N GLY A 373 1.90 19.31 5.37
CA GLY A 373 1.35 20.31 6.29
C GLY A 373 -0.20 20.29 6.33
N PRO A 374 -0.85 21.42 6.62
CA PRO A 374 -2.30 21.47 6.76
C PRO A 374 -3.03 21.03 5.50
N PRO A 375 -3.94 20.02 5.57
CA PRO A 375 -4.60 19.44 4.38
C PRO A 375 -5.82 20.28 3.91
N LYS A 376 -5.77 21.60 4.07
CA LYS A 376 -6.86 22.50 3.67
C LYS A 376 -7.11 22.42 2.17
N GLY A 377 -8.38 22.25 1.76
CA GLY A 377 -8.79 22.17 0.36
C GLY A 377 -8.64 20.77 -0.27
N ARG A 378 -8.10 19.76 0.44
CA ARG A 378 -7.87 18.40 -0.09
C ARG A 378 -9.12 17.80 -0.75
N LYS A 379 -10.27 17.84 -0.06
CA LYS A 379 -11.52 17.27 -0.60
C LYS A 379 -11.91 17.93 -1.92
N LYS A 380 -11.80 19.25 -1.99
CA LYS A 380 -12.15 19.99 -3.21
C LYS A 380 -11.21 19.69 -4.38
N LEU A 381 -9.90 19.51 -4.12
CA LEU A 381 -8.97 19.08 -5.16
C LEU A 381 -9.36 17.69 -5.72
N ILE A 382 -9.79 16.76 -4.88
CA ILE A 382 -10.27 15.43 -5.30
C ILE A 382 -11.54 15.58 -6.15
N GLU A 383 -12.50 16.43 -5.77
CA GLU A 383 -13.71 16.70 -6.54
C GLU A 383 -13.38 17.27 -7.93
N ILE A 384 -12.44 18.23 -8.01
CA ILE A 384 -11.97 18.81 -9.26
C ILE A 384 -11.34 17.73 -10.16
N MET A 385 -10.47 16.86 -9.60
CA MET A 385 -9.89 15.73 -10.35
C MET A 385 -10.97 14.78 -10.88
N ARG A 386 -11.96 14.43 -10.04
CA ARG A 386 -13.08 13.56 -10.43
C ARG A 386 -13.94 14.16 -11.52
N SER A 387 -14.13 15.48 -11.53
CA SER A 387 -14.93 16.16 -12.56
C SER A 387 -14.29 16.10 -13.95
N ARG A 388 -12.97 15.93 -14.02
CA ARG A 388 -12.16 15.95 -15.26
C ARG A 388 -12.34 17.24 -16.09
N GLN A 389 -12.85 18.30 -15.50
CA GLN A 389 -13.06 19.57 -16.17
C GLN A 389 -11.72 20.30 -16.41
N LYS A 390 -11.67 21.07 -17.50
CA LYS A 390 -10.53 21.94 -17.77
C LYS A 390 -10.52 23.12 -16.81
N ILE A 391 -9.32 23.49 -16.40
CA ILE A 391 -9.09 24.68 -15.57
C ILE A 391 -8.88 25.87 -16.50
N GLU A 392 -9.86 26.77 -16.56
CA GLU A 392 -9.83 27.96 -17.45
C GLU A 392 -9.18 29.19 -16.80
N ARG A 393 -8.88 29.12 -15.50
CA ARG A 393 -8.21 30.19 -14.74
C ARG A 393 -6.73 29.89 -14.51
N PRO A 394 -5.92 30.87 -14.03
CA PRO A 394 -4.52 30.64 -13.71
C PRO A 394 -4.34 29.48 -12.72
N LYS A 395 -3.55 28.47 -13.09
CA LYS A 395 -3.34 27.25 -12.30
C LYS A 395 -2.77 27.54 -10.91
N GLN A 396 -1.98 28.60 -10.78
CA GLN A 396 -1.41 29.07 -9.51
C GLN A 396 -2.47 29.44 -8.47
N GLU A 397 -3.64 29.90 -8.89
CA GLU A 397 -4.72 30.28 -7.99
C GLU A 397 -5.26 29.07 -7.20
N LEU A 398 -5.18 27.85 -7.75
CA LEU A 398 -5.59 26.63 -7.06
C LEU A 398 -4.66 26.25 -5.89
N LEU A 399 -3.49 26.87 -5.79
CA LEU A 399 -2.60 26.66 -4.65
C LEU A 399 -3.17 27.29 -3.36
N ASP A 400 -3.99 28.32 -3.46
CA ASP A 400 -4.71 28.87 -2.31
C ASP A 400 -6.02 28.11 -2.07
N PRO A 401 -6.20 27.47 -0.89
CA PRO A 401 -7.43 26.75 -0.56
C PRO A 401 -8.70 27.60 -0.61
N THR A 402 -8.60 28.92 -0.43
CA THR A 402 -9.75 29.84 -0.45
C THR A 402 -10.34 29.98 -1.83
N ASN A 403 -9.51 29.85 -2.87
CA ASN A 403 -9.91 29.93 -4.27
C ASN A 403 -10.53 28.64 -4.82
N LEU A 404 -10.49 27.54 -4.06
CA LEU A 404 -11.02 26.25 -4.53
C LEU A 404 -12.56 26.19 -4.48
N LYS A 405 -13.23 27.15 -3.85
CA LYS A 405 -14.70 27.14 -3.71
C LYS A 405 -15.43 27.32 -5.05
N ASP A 406 -14.79 28.03 -5.97
CA ASP A 406 -15.37 28.43 -7.27
C ASP A 406 -14.74 27.67 -8.46
N ALA A 407 -14.13 26.51 -8.19
CA ALA A 407 -13.46 25.68 -9.18
C ALA A 407 -14.28 24.44 -9.54
#